data_f7226baa1f216ef697df8a728a63e806
#
_entry.id   f7226baa1f216ef697df8a728a63e806
#
_cell.length_a   1.000
_cell.length_b   1.000
_cell.length_c   1.000
_cell.angle_alpha   90.00
_cell.angle_beta   90.00
_cell.angle_gamma   90.00
#
_symmetry.space_group_name_H-M   'P 1'
#
loop_
_entity.id
_entity.type
_entity.pdbx_description
1 polymer ?
#
loop_
_entity_poly.entity_id
_entity_poly.type
_entity_poly.pdbx_seq_one_letter_code
_entity_poly.pdbx_strand_id
1 'polypeptide(L)'
;MSKANNIASLLNSSGLLDSDDIATSAITAEKLNVGQVGGRRNIIHNGAFIVDQRGTSVTISNGTNKTVDRWRCSSASLDEATVVMQQSTTVPSGAGFGNSLQFNVTFPESAIAADEFLWVGHFIEGQNLQHLAHGTSSAKKITLSFWVRSHVAGDFGILFFKNNGISSRGYTTSYTVNAVDTWEYKTITIDGDTSGAILNDNSNQLGIYFALAAGSDAKGGGTADWSDYEADHFTISAQTNILSTTGSWYLTGVQLELGDTATPFEHRSYGEELALCQRYFVRYSGGQFHRLCFGYNDQTNRQQCVFSTPTELRALPTLSETNLTMSGGVDVSSISGVQKLNGGRIFFALNSATSPFTVGAINQAYWDQTSGNTFDVNAEL
;
A
#
# COMPACT_ATOMS: atom_id res chain seq x y z
N MET A 1 13.85 -53.80 14.56
CA MET A 1 13.37 -53.42 13.19
C MET A 1 14.19 -52.20 12.74
N SER A 2 14.65 -52.19 11.52
CA SER A 2 15.44 -51.04 11.02
C SER A 2 14.57 -49.84 10.78
N LYS A 3 15.15 -48.60 10.85
CA LYS A 3 14.41 -47.34 10.54
C LYS A 3 13.77 -47.37 9.13
N ALA A 4 14.41 -48.10 8.19
CA ALA A 4 13.88 -48.27 6.83
C ALA A 4 12.59 -49.09 6.78
N ASN A 5 12.47 -50.15 7.59
CA ASN A 5 11.23 -50.95 7.69
C ASN A 5 10.09 -50.14 8.31
N ASN A 6 10.38 -49.24 9.26
CA ASN A 6 9.35 -48.38 9.87
C ASN A 6 8.85 -47.29 8.89
N ILE A 7 9.68 -46.80 7.99
CA ILE A 7 9.26 -45.88 6.94
C ILE A 7 8.44 -46.58 5.87
N ALA A 8 8.84 -47.79 5.47
CA ALA A 8 8.12 -48.57 4.46
C ALA A 8 6.70 -49.00 4.90
N SER A 9 6.47 -49.16 6.21
CA SER A 9 5.14 -49.47 6.75
C SER A 9 4.19 -48.28 6.83
N LEU A 10 4.68 -47.04 6.65
CA LEU A 10 3.87 -45.83 6.64
C LEU A 10 3.37 -45.45 5.24
N LEU A 11 3.81 -46.13 4.20
CA LEU A 11 3.43 -45.86 2.83
C LEU A 11 2.41 -46.88 2.33
N ASN A 12 1.33 -46.42 1.70
CA ASN A 12 0.36 -47.28 1.02
C ASN A 12 1.01 -47.93 -0.24
N SER A 13 0.25 -48.83 -0.91
CA SER A 13 0.69 -49.52 -2.11
C SER A 13 1.09 -48.64 -3.28
N SER A 14 0.75 -47.35 -3.23
CA SER A 14 1.13 -46.30 -4.20
C SER A 14 2.36 -45.48 -3.77
N GLY A 15 2.98 -45.81 -2.64
CA GLY A 15 4.13 -45.10 -2.08
C GLY A 15 3.78 -43.76 -1.44
N LEU A 16 2.52 -43.56 -1.09
CA LEU A 16 2.00 -42.35 -0.43
C LEU A 16 1.65 -42.68 1.03
N LEU A 17 1.76 -41.68 1.90
CA LEU A 17 1.24 -41.77 3.28
C LEU A 17 -0.29 -41.95 3.24
N ASP A 18 -0.81 -42.95 3.97
CA ASP A 18 -2.25 -43.09 4.17
C ASP A 18 -2.73 -42.01 5.13
N SER A 19 -3.91 -41.42 4.85
CA SER A 19 -4.52 -40.43 5.73
C SER A 19 -4.74 -40.93 7.14
N ASP A 20 -4.97 -42.24 7.30
CA ASP A 20 -5.24 -42.92 8.59
C ASP A 20 -3.95 -43.08 9.42
N ASP A 21 -2.79 -43.05 8.80
CA ASP A 21 -1.47 -43.08 9.47
C ASP A 21 -1.04 -41.71 10.01
N ILE A 22 -1.75 -40.66 9.64
CA ILE A 22 -1.51 -39.32 10.12
C ILE A 22 -2.49 -39.03 11.26
N ALA A 23 -2.01 -39.13 12.51
CA ALA A 23 -2.83 -38.81 13.67
C ALA A 23 -3.42 -37.40 13.55
N THR A 24 -4.67 -37.22 13.96
CA THR A 24 -5.35 -35.94 14.03
C THR A 24 -4.44 -34.91 14.75
N SER A 25 -4.18 -33.78 14.13
CA SER A 25 -3.23 -32.75 14.60
C SER A 25 -1.74 -33.12 14.53
N ALA A 26 -1.37 -34.25 13.90
CA ALA A 26 0.05 -34.60 13.72
C ALA A 26 0.79 -33.64 12.79
N ILE A 27 0.09 -33.03 11.83
CA ILE A 27 0.61 -31.97 10.96
C ILE A 27 0.13 -30.61 11.50
N THR A 28 1.02 -29.93 12.18
CA THR A 28 0.76 -28.56 12.70
C THR A 28 1.36 -27.52 11.76
N ALA A 29 0.91 -26.27 11.89
CA ALA A 29 1.50 -25.14 11.16
C ALA A 29 3.03 -25.07 11.36
N GLU A 30 3.52 -25.34 12.57
CA GLU A 30 4.95 -25.38 12.91
C GLU A 30 5.69 -26.47 12.13
N LYS A 31 5.07 -27.67 11.99
CA LYS A 31 5.68 -28.78 11.23
C LYS A 31 5.70 -28.56 9.72
N LEU A 32 4.75 -27.78 9.21
CA LEU A 32 4.72 -27.35 7.82
C LEU A 32 5.69 -26.19 7.58
N ASN A 33 6.25 -25.61 8.63
CA ASN A 33 7.10 -24.40 8.59
C ASN A 33 6.45 -23.26 7.80
N VAL A 34 5.11 -23.10 7.98
CA VAL A 34 4.33 -22.02 7.40
C VAL A 34 3.70 -21.24 8.54
N GLY A 35 3.83 -19.91 8.52
CA GLY A 35 3.39 -19.05 9.62
C GLY A 35 1.89 -19.12 9.90
N GLN A 36 1.07 -19.23 8.85
CA GLN A 36 -0.39 -19.36 8.94
C GLN A 36 -0.90 -20.38 7.92
N VAL A 37 -1.54 -21.43 8.41
CA VAL A 37 -2.19 -22.45 7.57
C VAL A 37 -3.66 -22.07 7.38
N GLY A 38 -3.99 -21.68 6.16
CA GLY A 38 -5.33 -21.23 5.80
C GLY A 38 -5.64 -19.77 6.18
N GLY A 39 -6.68 -19.20 5.58
CA GLY A 39 -7.05 -17.81 5.75
C GLY A 39 -6.17 -16.83 4.95
N ARG A 40 -6.34 -15.55 5.21
CA ARG A 40 -5.57 -14.49 4.56
C ARG A 40 -4.20 -14.36 5.22
N ARG A 41 -3.15 -14.69 4.48
CA ARG A 41 -1.77 -14.63 4.94
C ARG A 41 -1.12 -13.30 4.65
N ASN A 42 -1.37 -12.75 3.45
CA ASN A 42 -0.78 -11.49 3.04
C ASN A 42 -1.45 -10.31 3.75
N ILE A 43 -0.71 -9.63 4.60
CA ILE A 43 -1.13 -8.42 5.32
C ILE A 43 -1.13 -7.20 4.38
N ILE A 44 -0.33 -7.24 3.30
CA ILE A 44 -0.25 -6.17 2.30
C ILE A 44 -1.51 -6.17 1.42
N HIS A 45 -2.06 -4.99 1.17
CA HIS A 45 -3.09 -4.79 0.16
C HIS A 45 -2.46 -4.32 -1.15
N ASN A 46 -2.99 -4.81 -2.27
CA ASN A 46 -2.53 -4.48 -3.61
C ASN A 46 -1.03 -4.77 -3.85
N GLY A 47 -0.52 -5.87 -3.27
CA GLY A 47 0.88 -6.26 -3.43
C GLY A 47 1.24 -6.75 -4.84
N ALA A 48 0.27 -7.06 -5.68
CA ALA A 48 0.41 -7.35 -7.11
C ALA A 48 0.11 -6.14 -8.01
N PHE A 49 -0.16 -4.96 -7.45
CA PHE A 49 -0.37 -3.68 -8.12
C PHE A 49 -1.48 -3.69 -9.19
N ILE A 50 -2.56 -4.44 -8.95
CA ILE A 50 -3.66 -4.61 -9.91
C ILE A 50 -4.73 -3.52 -9.83
N VAL A 51 -4.79 -2.74 -8.75
CA VAL A 51 -5.77 -1.66 -8.52
C VAL A 51 -5.09 -0.30 -8.62
N ASP A 52 -5.62 0.57 -9.47
CA ASP A 52 -5.06 1.88 -9.83
C ASP A 52 -6.15 2.97 -10.01
N GLN A 53 -7.09 3.08 -9.07
CA GLN A 53 -8.23 4.00 -9.16
C GLN A 53 -7.84 5.47 -9.43
N ARG A 54 -6.64 5.91 -8.99
CA ARG A 54 -6.13 7.28 -9.20
C ARG A 54 -5.60 7.54 -10.61
N GLY A 55 -5.44 6.49 -11.40
CA GLY A 55 -4.80 6.52 -12.71
C GLY A 55 -3.46 5.79 -12.70
N THR A 56 -2.98 5.49 -13.90
CA THR A 56 -1.85 4.58 -14.10
C THR A 56 -0.49 5.21 -13.87
N SER A 57 -0.35 6.55 -13.87
CA SER A 57 0.95 7.22 -13.76
C SER A 57 0.89 8.58 -13.07
N VAL A 58 1.99 8.98 -12.45
CA VAL A 58 2.24 10.32 -11.91
C VAL A 58 3.72 10.66 -12.04
N THR A 59 4.03 11.89 -12.48
CA THR A 59 5.38 12.43 -12.36
C THR A 59 5.60 12.85 -10.92
N ILE A 60 6.68 12.35 -10.31
CA ILE A 60 6.99 12.62 -8.90
C ILE A 60 7.37 14.09 -8.73
N SER A 61 6.77 14.71 -7.73
CA SER A 61 7.13 16.02 -7.19
C SER A 61 7.47 15.88 -5.72
N ASN A 62 8.22 16.82 -5.17
CA ASN A 62 8.54 16.83 -3.74
C ASN A 62 7.27 16.73 -2.87
N GLY A 63 7.34 15.92 -1.84
CA GLY A 63 6.20 15.53 -1.02
C GLY A 63 5.63 14.16 -1.39
N THR A 64 4.36 13.93 -1.08
CA THR A 64 3.70 12.63 -1.27
C THR A 64 3.02 12.53 -2.62
N ASN A 65 3.34 11.48 -3.36
CA ASN A 65 2.76 11.14 -4.66
C ASN A 65 2.09 9.76 -4.59
N LYS A 66 0.96 9.58 -5.28
CA LYS A 66 0.17 8.36 -5.31
C LYS A 66 -0.37 8.10 -6.71
N THR A 67 -0.35 6.85 -7.15
CA THR A 67 -1.01 6.39 -8.37
C THR A 67 -1.67 5.03 -8.16
N VAL A 68 -0.92 3.98 -7.97
CA VAL A 68 -1.45 2.66 -7.62
C VAL A 68 -1.96 2.66 -6.18
N ASP A 69 -3.16 2.12 -5.98
CA ASP A 69 -3.82 2.16 -4.67
C ASP A 69 -3.01 1.48 -3.57
N ARG A 70 -3.10 2.02 -2.36
CA ARG A 70 -2.40 1.61 -1.13
C ARG A 70 -0.91 1.85 -1.12
N TRP A 71 -0.31 2.22 -2.25
CA TRP A 71 1.11 2.55 -2.35
C TRP A 71 1.30 4.04 -2.53
N ARG A 72 2.19 4.61 -1.75
CA ARG A 72 2.59 6.00 -1.91
C ARG A 72 4.10 6.09 -1.99
N CYS A 73 4.60 7.03 -2.75
CA CYS A 73 5.98 7.45 -2.64
C CYS A 73 6.08 8.83 -2.00
N SER A 74 7.22 9.13 -1.44
CA SER A 74 7.56 10.48 -1.05
C SER A 74 9.00 10.77 -1.42
N SER A 75 9.23 12.02 -1.77
CA SER A 75 10.55 12.57 -2.05
C SER A 75 10.70 13.91 -1.37
N ALA A 76 11.92 14.27 -1.04
CA ALA A 76 12.28 15.60 -0.61
C ALA A 76 13.50 16.10 -1.37
N SER A 77 13.52 17.40 -1.61
CA SER A 77 14.63 18.14 -2.19
C SER A 77 15.09 17.69 -3.58
N LEU A 78 14.38 16.75 -4.26
CA LEU A 78 14.70 16.37 -5.63
C LEU A 78 14.60 17.60 -6.53
N ASP A 79 15.70 18.01 -7.14
CA ASP A 79 15.79 19.23 -7.93
C ASP A 79 16.25 18.98 -9.38
N GLU A 80 16.97 17.91 -9.66
CA GLU A 80 17.44 17.56 -11.01
C GLU A 80 16.67 16.38 -11.61
N ALA A 81 16.41 15.31 -10.82
CA ALA A 81 15.83 14.09 -11.33
C ALA A 81 14.37 14.26 -11.76
N THR A 82 14.02 13.65 -12.90
CA THR A 82 12.62 13.46 -13.30
C THR A 82 12.28 11.97 -13.25
N VAL A 83 11.32 11.63 -12.40
CA VAL A 83 10.88 10.25 -12.18
C VAL A 83 9.38 10.13 -12.39
N VAL A 84 8.96 9.10 -13.10
CA VAL A 84 7.54 8.74 -13.25
C VAL A 84 7.25 7.47 -12.46
N MET A 85 6.35 7.56 -11.49
CA MET A 85 5.78 6.39 -10.80
C MET A 85 4.54 5.94 -11.56
N GLN A 86 4.48 4.66 -11.94
CA GLN A 86 3.35 4.14 -12.73
C GLN A 86 3.10 2.65 -12.52
N GLN A 87 1.86 2.24 -12.84
CA GLN A 87 1.56 0.82 -13.06
C GLN A 87 2.16 0.37 -14.39
N SER A 88 2.77 -0.81 -14.40
CA SER A 88 3.43 -1.38 -15.59
C SER A 88 3.01 -2.84 -15.78
N THR A 89 3.00 -3.30 -17.03
CA THR A 89 2.79 -4.71 -17.38
C THR A 89 4.10 -5.49 -17.49
N THR A 90 5.24 -4.87 -17.21
CA THR A 90 6.54 -5.55 -17.11
C THR A 90 6.60 -6.35 -15.81
N VAL A 91 6.57 -7.66 -15.89
CA VAL A 91 6.48 -8.59 -14.75
C VAL A 91 7.45 -9.76 -14.88
N PRO A 92 7.79 -10.48 -13.79
CA PRO A 92 8.63 -11.68 -13.88
C PRO A 92 7.88 -12.79 -14.63
N SER A 93 8.53 -13.34 -15.65
CA SER A 93 7.93 -14.38 -16.51
C SER A 93 7.62 -15.63 -15.71
N GLY A 94 6.42 -16.16 -15.86
CA GLY A 94 5.98 -17.42 -15.21
C GLY A 94 5.66 -17.29 -13.72
N ALA A 95 5.78 -16.11 -13.11
CA ALA A 95 5.51 -15.92 -11.68
C ALA A 95 4.03 -15.61 -11.34
N GLY A 96 3.15 -15.53 -12.36
CA GLY A 96 1.71 -15.38 -12.15
C GLY A 96 1.22 -13.93 -11.94
N PHE A 97 2.05 -12.92 -12.20
CA PHE A 97 1.68 -11.51 -12.06
C PHE A 97 1.30 -10.88 -13.40
N GLY A 98 0.31 -9.98 -13.39
CA GLY A 98 -0.08 -9.18 -14.55
C GLY A 98 0.46 -7.74 -14.51
N ASN A 99 0.78 -7.24 -13.31
CA ASN A 99 1.19 -5.85 -13.10
C ASN A 99 2.36 -5.75 -12.11
N SER A 100 3.07 -4.63 -12.21
CA SER A 100 4.10 -4.19 -11.28
C SER A 100 4.01 -2.69 -11.06
N LEU A 101 4.62 -2.20 -9.99
CA LEU A 101 4.90 -0.80 -9.78
C LEU A 101 6.25 -0.47 -10.42
N GLN A 102 6.30 0.58 -11.21
CA GLN A 102 7.50 1.07 -11.89
C GLN A 102 7.85 2.48 -11.44
N PHE A 103 9.13 2.71 -11.19
CA PHE A 103 9.75 4.03 -11.10
C PHE A 103 10.67 4.21 -12.30
N ASN A 104 10.28 5.07 -13.23
CA ASN A 104 11.03 5.33 -14.48
C ASN A 104 11.77 6.66 -14.35
N VAL A 105 13.09 6.60 -14.25
CA VAL A 105 13.98 7.77 -14.25
C VAL A 105 14.17 8.21 -15.70
N THR A 106 13.54 9.31 -16.07
CA THR A 106 13.62 9.88 -17.43
C THR A 106 14.71 10.94 -17.56
N PHE A 107 15.02 11.60 -16.46
CA PHE A 107 16.17 12.49 -16.34
C PHE A 107 16.90 12.14 -15.03
N PRO A 108 18.21 11.82 -15.07
CA PRO A 108 18.94 11.35 -13.92
C PRO A 108 19.49 12.51 -13.07
N GLU A 109 19.82 12.17 -11.83
CA GLU A 109 20.57 12.99 -10.90
C GLU A 109 21.76 12.18 -10.36
N SER A 110 22.96 12.62 -10.71
CA SER A 110 24.17 11.85 -10.41
C SER A 110 24.72 12.09 -9.01
N ALA A 111 24.39 13.23 -8.40
CA ALA A 111 24.92 13.65 -7.09
C ALA A 111 23.76 14.02 -6.17
N ILE A 112 23.29 13.06 -5.40
CA ILE A 112 22.22 13.27 -4.43
C ILE A 112 22.71 14.13 -3.26
N ALA A 113 22.00 15.21 -2.92
CA ALA A 113 22.30 16.08 -1.79
C ALA A 113 22.00 15.39 -0.44
N ALA A 114 22.49 15.98 0.66
CA ALA A 114 22.42 15.36 1.98
C ALA A 114 20.97 15.10 2.45
N ASP A 115 20.06 16.02 2.16
CA ASP A 115 18.65 16.01 2.56
C ASP A 115 17.71 15.40 1.52
N GLU A 116 18.23 14.94 0.39
CA GLU A 116 17.45 14.32 -0.66
C GLU A 116 17.10 12.87 -0.35
N PHE A 117 15.87 12.47 -0.66
CA PHE A 117 15.46 11.09 -0.62
C PHE A 117 14.31 10.79 -1.58
N LEU A 118 14.20 9.52 -1.94
CA LEU A 118 13.05 8.94 -2.63
C LEU A 118 12.76 7.56 -2.03
N TRP A 119 11.50 7.33 -1.65
CA TRP A 119 11.04 6.03 -1.20
C TRP A 119 9.62 5.71 -1.68
N VAL A 120 9.28 4.44 -1.69
CA VAL A 120 7.92 3.94 -1.86
C VAL A 120 7.55 3.06 -0.67
N GLY A 121 6.30 3.17 -0.21
CA GLY A 121 5.88 2.44 0.98
C GLY A 121 4.41 2.05 1.01
N HIS A 122 4.14 1.08 1.89
CA HIS A 122 2.81 0.58 2.22
C HIS A 122 2.56 0.73 3.72
N PHE A 123 1.33 1.06 4.12
CA PHE A 123 0.96 1.42 5.49
C PHE A 123 -0.20 0.56 5.96
N ILE A 124 -0.11 0.06 7.20
CA ILE A 124 -1.02 -0.95 7.73
C ILE A 124 -1.67 -0.45 9.02
N GLU A 125 -3.00 -0.58 9.09
CA GLU A 125 -3.77 -0.26 10.29
C GLU A 125 -3.42 -1.21 11.45
N GLY A 126 -3.35 -0.67 12.66
CA GLY A 126 -2.99 -1.43 13.85
C GLY A 126 -3.96 -2.58 14.15
N GLN A 127 -5.26 -2.39 13.92
CA GLN A 127 -6.26 -3.45 14.10
C GLN A 127 -6.00 -4.70 13.25
N ASN A 128 -5.27 -4.57 12.13
CA ASN A 128 -4.92 -5.68 11.25
C ASN A 128 -3.62 -6.39 11.68
N LEU A 129 -2.95 -5.92 12.74
CA LEU A 129 -1.63 -6.40 13.17
C LEU A 129 -1.63 -7.06 14.57
N GLN A 130 -2.79 -7.15 15.23
CA GLN A 130 -2.88 -7.63 16.62
C GLN A 130 -2.35 -9.05 16.81
N HIS A 131 -2.48 -9.92 15.79
CA HIS A 131 -1.98 -11.29 15.79
C HIS A 131 -0.45 -11.40 15.79
N LEU A 132 0.27 -10.32 15.50
CA LEU A 132 1.74 -10.25 15.59
C LEU A 132 2.24 -10.20 17.03
N ALA A 133 1.40 -9.79 17.99
CA ALA A 133 1.71 -9.65 19.41
C ALA A 133 2.94 -8.76 19.71
N HIS A 134 3.27 -7.80 18.81
CA HIS A 134 4.37 -6.86 19.01
C HIS A 134 4.13 -6.00 20.26
N GLY A 135 5.20 -5.65 20.97
CA GLY A 135 5.15 -5.00 22.28
C GLY A 135 5.01 -5.97 23.43
N THR A 136 5.16 -7.27 23.20
CA THR A 136 5.11 -8.32 24.23
C THR A 136 6.26 -9.30 24.05
N SER A 137 6.55 -10.09 25.10
CA SER A 137 7.54 -11.17 25.01
C SER A 137 7.16 -12.30 24.03
N SER A 138 5.92 -12.30 23.54
CA SER A 138 5.39 -13.24 22.53
C SER A 138 5.38 -12.65 21.12
N ALA A 139 6.06 -11.52 20.90
CA ALA A 139 6.17 -10.89 19.59
C ALA A 139 6.68 -11.87 18.53
N LYS A 140 5.97 -11.94 17.43
CA LYS A 140 6.21 -12.94 16.39
C LYS A 140 7.01 -12.37 15.25
N LYS A 141 7.84 -13.22 14.63
CA LYS A 141 8.55 -12.92 13.40
C LYS A 141 7.56 -12.64 12.27
N ILE A 142 7.98 -11.80 11.34
CA ILE A 142 7.28 -11.55 10.08
C ILE A 142 8.26 -11.71 8.92
N THR A 143 7.74 -12.19 7.80
CA THR A 143 8.52 -12.38 6.58
C THR A 143 7.93 -11.54 5.46
N LEU A 144 8.77 -10.70 4.87
CA LEU A 144 8.49 -9.93 3.66
C LEU A 144 9.07 -10.67 2.46
N SER A 145 8.26 -10.88 1.42
CA SER A 145 8.72 -11.43 0.15
C SER A 145 8.22 -10.57 -1.01
N PHE A 146 9.02 -10.46 -2.08
CA PHE A 146 8.71 -9.65 -3.25
C PHE A 146 9.59 -9.98 -4.44
N TRP A 147 9.15 -9.57 -5.62
CA TRP A 147 9.95 -9.54 -6.83
C TRP A 147 10.40 -8.11 -7.12
N VAL A 148 11.67 -7.95 -7.44
CA VAL A 148 12.28 -6.67 -7.78
C VAL A 148 13.12 -6.78 -9.04
N ARG A 149 13.13 -5.71 -9.86
CA ARG A 149 14.03 -5.52 -10.99
C ARG A 149 14.51 -4.08 -10.98
N SER A 150 15.79 -3.85 -11.17
CA SER A 150 16.36 -2.50 -11.18
C SER A 150 17.36 -2.35 -12.33
N HIS A 151 17.40 -1.16 -12.92
CA HIS A 151 18.41 -0.75 -13.89
C HIS A 151 19.78 -0.46 -13.23
N VAL A 152 19.82 -0.42 -11.89
CA VAL A 152 21.05 -0.26 -11.10
C VAL A 152 21.19 -1.45 -10.15
N ALA A 153 22.32 -2.13 -10.18
CA ALA A 153 22.65 -3.18 -9.21
C ALA A 153 23.23 -2.57 -7.92
N GLY A 154 23.06 -3.27 -6.79
CA GLY A 154 23.57 -2.84 -5.49
C GLY A 154 22.61 -3.09 -4.35
N ASP A 155 22.89 -2.49 -3.20
CA ASP A 155 22.12 -2.69 -1.97
C ASP A 155 21.06 -1.62 -1.80
N PHE A 156 19.85 -2.07 -1.44
CA PHE A 156 18.69 -1.21 -1.22
C PHE A 156 18.13 -1.46 0.18
N GLY A 157 17.93 -0.38 0.93
CA GLY A 157 17.37 -0.46 2.27
C GLY A 157 15.86 -0.65 2.28
N ILE A 158 15.42 -1.34 3.33
CA ILE A 158 14.00 -1.43 3.72
C ILE A 158 13.89 -1.07 5.18
N LEU A 159 12.98 -0.13 5.49
CA LEU A 159 12.62 0.22 6.84
C LEU A 159 11.24 -0.34 7.18
N PHE A 160 11.15 -1.09 8.27
CA PHE A 160 9.91 -1.36 8.97
C PHE A 160 9.77 -0.33 10.09
N PHE A 161 8.75 0.49 10.01
CA PHE A 161 8.57 1.62 10.91
C PHE A 161 7.25 1.51 11.66
N LYS A 162 7.31 1.58 12.98
CA LYS A 162 6.14 1.63 13.85
C LYS A 162 6.06 2.98 14.54
N ASN A 163 4.85 3.53 14.60
CA ASN A 163 4.57 4.75 15.33
C ASN A 163 3.19 4.64 16.00
N ASN A 164 3.15 4.57 17.30
CA ASN A 164 1.92 4.49 18.07
C ASN A 164 1.50 5.85 18.68
N GLY A 165 2.11 6.95 18.24
CA GLY A 165 1.88 8.29 18.77
C GLY A 165 2.60 8.60 20.09
N ILE A 166 3.25 7.60 20.71
CA ILE A 166 4.04 7.74 21.95
C ILE A 166 5.52 7.50 21.65
N SER A 167 5.82 6.46 20.87
CA SER A 167 7.17 6.10 20.46
C SER A 167 7.20 5.74 18.98
N SER A 168 8.31 6.06 18.34
CA SER A 168 8.64 5.64 16.98
C SER A 168 9.77 4.64 17.05
N ARG A 169 9.57 3.46 16.42
CA ARG A 169 10.57 2.40 16.39
C ARG A 169 10.80 1.94 14.96
N GLY A 170 12.05 1.66 14.64
CA GLY A 170 12.48 1.23 13.32
C GLY A 170 13.25 -0.09 13.37
N TYR A 171 13.14 -0.85 12.28
CA TYR A 171 14.00 -1.98 11.94
C TYR A 171 14.48 -1.76 10.52
N THR A 172 15.76 -1.43 10.35
CA THR A 172 16.36 -1.16 9.05
C THR A 172 17.13 -2.37 8.57
N THR A 173 16.81 -2.84 7.37
CA THR A 173 17.48 -3.97 6.72
C THR A 173 17.69 -3.67 5.24
N SER A 174 18.16 -4.64 4.46
CA SER A 174 18.41 -4.44 3.02
C SER A 174 18.21 -5.70 2.20
N TYR A 175 18.12 -5.51 0.90
CA TYR A 175 18.25 -6.54 -0.12
C TYR A 175 19.24 -6.08 -1.18
N THR A 176 19.91 -7.04 -1.83
CA THR A 176 20.84 -6.76 -2.93
C THR A 176 20.19 -7.11 -4.26
N VAL A 177 20.22 -6.19 -5.22
CA VAL A 177 19.99 -6.48 -6.64
C VAL A 177 21.32 -6.88 -7.25
N ASN A 178 21.45 -8.15 -7.67
CA ASN A 178 22.71 -8.72 -8.13
C ASN A 178 22.97 -8.41 -9.61
N ALA A 179 21.92 -8.35 -10.43
CA ALA A 179 22.05 -8.13 -11.87
C ALA A 179 21.07 -7.05 -12.35
N VAL A 180 21.59 -6.08 -13.10
CA VAL A 180 20.76 -5.03 -13.72
C VAL A 180 19.70 -5.66 -14.63
N ASP A 181 18.55 -5.03 -14.68
CA ASP A 181 17.44 -5.39 -15.55
C ASP A 181 16.96 -6.85 -15.46
N THR A 182 17.24 -7.50 -14.33
CA THR A 182 16.85 -8.89 -14.08
C THR A 182 15.85 -8.94 -12.91
N TRP A 183 14.76 -9.71 -13.08
CA TRP A 183 13.83 -9.97 -11.99
C TRP A 183 14.43 -10.91 -10.96
N GLU A 184 14.47 -10.50 -9.71
CA GLU A 184 14.98 -11.29 -8.60
C GLU A 184 13.90 -11.39 -7.49
N TYR A 185 13.69 -12.60 -6.99
CA TYR A 185 12.82 -12.84 -5.82
C TYR A 185 13.62 -12.63 -4.55
N LYS A 186 13.08 -11.86 -3.63
CA LYS A 186 13.70 -11.54 -2.34
C LYS A 186 12.82 -11.96 -1.19
N THR A 187 13.45 -12.40 -0.11
CA THR A 187 12.80 -12.73 1.16
C THR A 187 13.60 -12.12 2.31
N ILE A 188 12.91 -11.52 3.25
CA ILE A 188 13.49 -10.89 4.44
C ILE A 188 12.63 -11.27 5.64
N THR A 189 13.22 -11.95 6.61
CA THR A 189 12.57 -12.27 7.87
C THR A 189 13.15 -11.38 8.96
N ILE A 190 12.26 -10.76 9.75
CA ILE A 190 12.64 -9.93 10.89
C ILE A 190 12.00 -10.45 12.16
N ASP A 191 12.69 -10.25 13.28
CA ASP A 191 12.16 -10.58 14.59
C ASP A 191 11.00 -9.67 14.99
N GLY A 192 10.11 -10.18 15.84
CA GLY A 192 9.03 -9.37 16.40
C GLY A 192 9.59 -8.37 17.41
N ASP A 193 9.06 -7.14 17.40
CA ASP A 193 9.43 -6.12 18.38
C ASP A 193 8.77 -6.42 19.72
N THR A 194 9.57 -6.72 20.74
CA THR A 194 9.08 -7.01 22.09
C THR A 194 8.77 -5.75 22.90
N SER A 195 9.19 -4.56 22.45
CA SER A 195 9.10 -3.31 23.23
C SER A 195 8.02 -2.35 22.73
N GLY A 196 7.84 -2.24 21.41
CA GLY A 196 6.91 -1.28 20.82
C GLY A 196 5.51 -1.88 20.61
N ALA A 197 4.54 -1.52 21.43
CA ALA A 197 3.15 -1.98 21.26
C ALA A 197 2.50 -1.44 19.99
N ILE A 198 1.62 -2.24 19.40
CA ILE A 198 0.74 -1.87 18.29
C ILE A 198 -0.65 -1.61 18.84
N LEU A 199 -1.19 -0.40 18.63
CA LEU A 199 -2.54 -0.04 19.06
C LEU A 199 -3.59 -0.77 18.20
N ASN A 200 -4.69 -1.19 18.85
CA ASN A 200 -5.81 -1.82 18.15
C ASN A 200 -6.79 -0.75 17.63
N ASP A 201 -6.34 -0.01 16.63
CA ASP A 201 -7.12 1.06 16.01
C ASP A 201 -6.92 1.10 14.48
N ASN A 202 -7.53 2.07 13.84
CA ASN A 202 -7.43 2.29 12.40
C ASN A 202 -6.28 3.25 12.01
N SER A 203 -5.37 3.59 12.91
CA SER A 203 -4.21 4.41 12.60
C SER A 203 -3.10 3.59 11.91
N ASN A 204 -2.16 4.28 11.26
CA ASN A 204 -0.96 3.65 10.73
C ASN A 204 -0.06 3.21 11.88
N GLN A 205 0.08 1.90 12.08
CA GLN A 205 0.90 1.32 13.15
C GLN A 205 2.13 0.59 12.62
N LEU A 206 2.17 0.23 11.33
CA LEU A 206 3.33 -0.34 10.67
C LEU A 206 3.41 0.17 9.22
N GLY A 207 4.52 0.83 8.89
CA GLY A 207 4.89 1.18 7.52
C GLY A 207 6.06 0.33 7.06
N ILE A 208 6.04 -0.05 5.78
CA ILE A 208 7.15 -0.70 5.10
C ILE A 208 7.62 0.25 4.02
N TYR A 209 8.88 0.65 4.07
CA TYR A 209 9.46 1.62 3.16
C TYR A 209 10.60 0.99 2.39
N PHE A 210 10.53 1.02 1.07
CA PHE A 210 11.61 0.67 0.16
C PHE A 210 12.35 1.95 -0.19
N ALA A 211 13.59 2.09 0.25
CA ALA A 211 14.43 3.23 -0.08
C ALA A 211 14.94 3.07 -1.52
N LEU A 212 14.72 4.07 -2.35
CA LEU A 212 15.14 4.09 -3.76
C LEU A 212 16.33 5.02 -3.98
N ALA A 213 16.42 6.09 -3.19
CA ALA A 213 17.55 7.00 -3.12
C ALA A 213 17.56 7.66 -1.73
N ALA A 214 18.74 7.97 -1.20
CA ALA A 214 18.90 8.71 0.04
C ALA A 214 20.24 9.42 0.12
N GLY A 215 20.22 10.69 0.52
CA GLY A 215 21.38 11.47 0.91
C GLY A 215 21.91 11.09 2.30
N SER A 216 22.95 11.78 2.76
CA SER A 216 23.66 11.42 4.00
C SER A 216 22.80 11.55 5.26
N ASP A 217 21.84 12.47 5.29
CA ASP A 217 21.03 12.76 6.47
C ASP A 217 19.98 11.66 6.77
N ALA A 218 19.69 10.80 5.79
CA ALA A 218 18.69 9.76 5.87
C ALA A 218 19.28 8.33 5.99
N LYS A 219 20.60 8.18 6.10
CA LYS A 219 21.24 6.86 6.02
C LYS A 219 22.35 6.64 7.04
N GLY A 220 22.49 5.40 7.49
CA GLY A 220 23.67 4.91 8.21
C GLY A 220 23.46 4.58 9.67
N GLY A 221 22.46 5.14 10.35
CA GLY A 221 22.19 4.86 11.76
C GLY A 221 21.31 3.64 12.01
N GLY A 222 20.62 3.15 10.99
CA GLY A 222 19.68 2.03 11.13
C GLY A 222 20.37 0.69 11.35
N THR A 223 19.78 -0.14 12.21
CA THR A 223 20.28 -1.48 12.57
C THR A 223 19.27 -2.56 12.16
N ALA A 224 19.77 -3.77 11.90
CA ALA A 224 18.94 -4.95 11.68
C ALA A 224 18.40 -5.49 13.03
N ASP A 225 17.83 -4.60 13.83
CA ASP A 225 17.13 -4.86 15.08
C ASP A 225 16.15 -3.72 15.36
N TRP A 226 15.10 -3.99 16.17
CA TRP A 226 14.14 -2.97 16.59
C TRP A 226 14.78 -1.99 17.59
N SER A 227 14.87 -0.74 17.19
CA SER A 227 15.40 0.37 18.02
C SER A 227 14.48 1.57 17.95
N ASP A 228 14.71 2.55 18.82
CA ASP A 228 14.09 3.86 18.69
C ASP A 228 14.54 4.50 17.39
N TYR A 229 13.60 5.10 16.67
CA TYR A 229 13.84 5.61 15.32
C TYR A 229 14.42 7.03 15.37
N GLU A 230 15.49 7.23 14.62
CA GLU A 230 16.08 8.52 14.31
C GLU A 230 16.10 8.75 12.78
N ALA A 231 16.29 9.97 12.34
CA ALA A 231 16.18 10.30 10.91
C ALA A 231 17.18 9.55 10.03
N ASP A 232 18.41 9.34 10.48
CA ASP A 232 19.46 8.59 9.78
C ASP A 232 19.25 7.06 9.80
N HIS A 233 18.25 6.57 10.55
CA HIS A 233 17.83 5.17 10.55
C HIS A 233 16.97 4.80 9.35
N PHE A 234 16.64 5.76 8.46
CA PHE A 234 15.71 5.51 7.35
C PHE A 234 16.23 4.40 6.41
N THR A 235 17.54 4.39 6.10
CA THR A 235 18.12 3.36 5.26
C THR A 235 19.56 3.02 5.63
N ILE A 236 20.13 2.03 4.94
CA ILE A 236 21.51 1.55 5.14
C ILE A 236 22.55 2.55 4.59
N SER A 237 23.78 2.50 5.14
CA SER A 237 24.90 3.35 4.67
C SER A 237 25.24 3.14 3.19
N ALA A 238 25.13 1.90 2.70
CA ALA A 238 25.47 1.51 1.34
C ALA A 238 24.29 1.67 0.36
N GLN A 239 23.27 2.50 0.69
CA GLN A 239 22.08 2.69 -0.14
C GLN A 239 22.44 3.04 -1.58
N THR A 240 21.98 2.20 -2.51
CA THR A 240 22.10 2.44 -3.96
C THR A 240 21.10 3.51 -4.41
N ASN A 241 21.55 4.40 -5.27
CA ASN A 241 20.75 5.50 -5.82
C ASN A 241 20.23 5.12 -7.22
N ILE A 242 18.91 4.92 -7.36
CA ILE A 242 18.29 4.68 -8.68
C ILE A 242 18.29 5.92 -9.58
N LEU A 243 18.46 7.12 -9.01
CA LEU A 243 18.41 8.39 -9.75
C LEU A 243 19.69 8.62 -10.57
N SER A 244 20.77 7.88 -10.29
CA SER A 244 22.10 8.10 -10.87
C SER A 244 22.19 7.94 -12.39
N THR A 245 21.23 7.25 -13.01
CA THR A 245 21.15 7.03 -14.46
C THR A 245 19.72 6.82 -14.91
N THR A 246 19.43 7.04 -16.18
CA THR A 246 18.12 6.73 -16.77
C THR A 246 17.83 5.24 -16.75
N GLY A 247 16.60 4.86 -16.51
CA GLY A 247 16.17 3.47 -16.45
C GLY A 247 15.02 3.27 -15.49
N SER A 248 14.70 2.02 -15.19
CA SER A 248 13.51 1.72 -14.40
C SER A 248 13.78 0.74 -13.26
N TRP A 249 13.20 1.02 -12.11
CA TRP A 249 13.07 0.12 -10.99
C TRP A 249 11.62 -0.40 -10.90
N TYR A 250 11.46 -1.69 -10.63
CA TYR A 250 10.16 -2.36 -10.59
C TYR A 250 9.99 -3.18 -9.32
N LEU A 251 8.74 -3.29 -8.86
CA LEU A 251 8.33 -4.08 -7.69
C LEU A 251 7.01 -4.80 -7.99
N THR A 252 6.92 -6.10 -7.65
CA THR A 252 5.64 -6.84 -7.67
C THR A 252 5.63 -8.02 -6.72
N GLY A 253 4.46 -8.60 -6.48
CA GLY A 253 4.31 -9.76 -5.62
C GLY A 253 4.71 -9.51 -4.18
N VAL A 254 4.43 -8.32 -3.64
CA VAL A 254 4.78 -7.96 -2.26
C VAL A 254 3.85 -8.64 -1.29
N GLN A 255 4.41 -9.47 -0.43
CA GLN A 255 3.70 -10.19 0.62
C GLN A 255 4.41 -10.02 1.95
N LEU A 256 3.67 -9.59 2.96
CA LEU A 256 4.07 -9.61 4.37
C LEU A 256 3.22 -10.64 5.09
N GLU A 257 3.85 -11.58 5.74
CA GLU A 257 3.17 -12.67 6.42
C GLU A 257 3.78 -12.98 7.79
N LEU A 258 2.96 -13.58 8.65
CA LEU A 258 3.38 -14.06 9.95
C LEU A 258 4.27 -15.28 9.80
N GLY A 259 5.38 -15.34 10.53
CA GLY A 259 6.30 -16.48 10.56
C GLY A 259 7.67 -16.14 9.99
N ASP A 260 8.51 -17.14 9.87
CA ASP A 260 9.92 -17.03 9.47
C ASP A 260 10.20 -17.60 8.07
N THR A 261 9.15 -17.98 7.33
CA THR A 261 9.26 -18.61 6.02
C THR A 261 8.32 -17.93 5.03
N ALA A 262 8.85 -17.53 3.88
CA ALA A 262 8.05 -17.02 2.78
C ALA A 262 7.25 -18.15 2.12
N THR A 263 5.95 -17.94 1.99
CA THR A 263 5.05 -18.86 1.27
C THR A 263 4.76 -18.33 -0.15
N PRO A 264 4.21 -19.15 -1.06
CA PRO A 264 3.77 -18.68 -2.37
C PRO A 264 2.81 -17.50 -2.23
N PHE A 265 2.93 -16.51 -3.15
CA PHE A 265 2.12 -15.29 -3.11
C PHE A 265 0.63 -15.61 -3.06
N GLU A 266 -0.08 -14.94 -2.15
CA GLU A 266 -1.53 -15.05 -2.00
C GLU A 266 -2.24 -14.19 -3.04
N HIS A 267 -2.62 -14.79 -4.16
CA HIS A 267 -3.43 -14.14 -5.19
C HIS A 267 -4.88 -13.97 -4.71
N ARG A 268 -5.35 -12.73 -4.65
CA ARG A 268 -6.76 -12.39 -4.39
C ARG A 268 -7.46 -12.07 -5.71
N SER A 269 -8.77 -12.29 -5.75
CA SER A 269 -9.56 -11.82 -6.89
C SER A 269 -9.52 -10.29 -6.99
N TYR A 270 -9.65 -9.75 -8.21
CA TYR A 270 -9.68 -8.29 -8.42
C TYR A 270 -10.73 -7.60 -7.53
N GLY A 271 -11.93 -8.19 -7.43
CA GLY A 271 -13.01 -7.62 -6.62
C GLY A 271 -12.69 -7.55 -5.12
N GLU A 272 -12.00 -8.57 -4.59
CA GLU A 272 -11.54 -8.55 -3.19
C GLU A 272 -10.47 -7.49 -2.97
N GLU A 273 -9.46 -7.43 -3.85
CA GLU A 273 -8.39 -6.44 -3.74
C GLU A 273 -8.92 -5.02 -3.89
N LEU A 274 -9.85 -4.80 -4.84
CA LEU A 274 -10.53 -3.52 -5.01
C LEU A 274 -11.28 -3.10 -3.74
N ALA A 275 -12.04 -4.00 -3.12
CA ALA A 275 -12.76 -3.69 -1.88
C ALA A 275 -11.81 -3.31 -0.72
N LEU A 276 -10.67 -3.98 -0.60
CA LEU A 276 -9.63 -3.63 0.37
C LEU A 276 -9.05 -2.24 0.10
N CYS A 277 -8.83 -1.87 -1.17
CA CYS A 277 -8.36 -0.55 -1.57
C CYS A 277 -9.42 0.54 -1.35
N GLN A 278 -10.68 0.25 -1.63
CA GLN A 278 -11.81 1.19 -1.49
C GLN A 278 -12.11 1.58 -0.04
N ARG A 279 -11.63 0.85 0.94
CA ARG A 279 -11.62 1.28 2.35
C ARG A 279 -10.81 2.57 2.57
N TYR A 280 -9.86 2.87 1.68
CA TYR A 280 -8.92 3.98 1.79
C TYR A 280 -9.12 5.05 0.73
N PHE A 281 -9.54 4.66 -0.45
CA PHE A 281 -9.75 5.58 -1.56
C PHE A 281 -10.82 5.05 -2.52
N VAL A 282 -11.73 5.94 -2.90
CA VAL A 282 -12.71 5.66 -3.96
C VAL A 282 -12.71 6.82 -4.93
N ARG A 283 -12.56 6.54 -6.22
CA ARG A 283 -12.78 7.49 -7.30
C ARG A 283 -14.07 7.16 -8.03
N TYR A 284 -14.96 8.14 -8.08
CA TYR A 284 -16.08 8.15 -9.01
C TYR A 284 -15.71 8.96 -10.23
N SER A 285 -15.97 8.42 -11.40
CA SER A 285 -15.75 9.09 -12.68
C SER A 285 -16.94 8.84 -13.59
N GLY A 286 -17.18 9.73 -14.53
CA GLY A 286 -18.30 9.60 -15.43
C GLY A 286 -18.13 10.44 -16.69
N GLY A 287 -18.95 10.16 -17.70
CA GLY A 287 -19.08 11.00 -18.86
C GLY A 287 -19.92 12.24 -18.60
N GLN A 288 -20.03 13.07 -19.63
CA GLN A 288 -20.89 14.26 -19.57
C GLN A 288 -22.32 13.87 -19.18
N PHE A 289 -22.95 14.68 -18.28
CA PHE A 289 -24.28 14.50 -17.71
C PHE A 289 -24.49 13.26 -16.82
N HIS A 290 -23.44 12.51 -16.51
CA HIS A 290 -23.54 11.50 -15.46
C HIS A 290 -23.73 12.17 -14.09
N ARG A 291 -24.67 11.67 -13.30
CA ARG A 291 -25.03 12.23 -12.01
C ARG A 291 -24.24 11.55 -10.90
N LEU A 292 -23.63 12.37 -10.03
CA LEU A 292 -22.97 11.88 -8.82
C LEU A 292 -23.98 11.64 -7.70
N CYS A 293 -24.80 12.67 -7.40
CA CYS A 293 -25.77 12.63 -6.31
C CYS A 293 -26.95 13.57 -6.54
N PHE A 294 -27.98 13.37 -5.75
CA PHE A 294 -29.05 14.35 -5.52
C PHE A 294 -28.87 14.95 -4.16
N GLY A 295 -29.23 16.22 -4.03
CA GLY A 295 -29.10 16.94 -2.77
C GLY A 295 -30.20 17.96 -2.57
N TYR A 296 -30.38 18.38 -1.32
CA TYR A 296 -31.34 19.35 -0.87
C TYR A 296 -30.66 20.72 -0.66
N ASN A 297 -31.23 21.77 -1.19
CA ASN A 297 -30.70 23.13 -1.01
C ASN A 297 -31.15 23.69 0.34
N ASP A 298 -30.25 23.75 1.28
CA ASP A 298 -30.51 24.37 2.59
C ASP A 298 -30.21 25.87 2.62
N GLN A 299 -29.45 26.34 1.64
CA GLN A 299 -29.15 27.75 1.41
C GLN A 299 -29.22 28.10 -0.08
N THR A 300 -29.24 29.38 -0.42
CA THR A 300 -29.26 29.84 -1.82
C THR A 300 -27.99 29.53 -2.62
N ASN A 301 -26.91 29.18 -1.96
CA ASN A 301 -25.61 28.86 -2.56
C ASN A 301 -25.06 27.48 -2.12
N ARG A 302 -25.90 26.65 -1.45
CA ARG A 302 -25.41 25.37 -0.90
C ARG A 302 -26.43 24.25 -1.11
N GLN A 303 -25.91 23.11 -1.55
CA GLN A 303 -26.63 21.85 -1.70
C GLN A 303 -26.05 20.80 -0.77
N GLN A 304 -26.87 20.23 0.11
CA GLN A 304 -26.48 19.10 0.97
C GLN A 304 -26.69 17.77 0.26
N CYS A 305 -25.69 16.93 0.24
CA CYS A 305 -25.68 15.66 -0.45
C CYS A 305 -25.36 14.50 0.50
N VAL A 306 -25.91 13.34 0.18
CA VAL A 306 -25.53 12.05 0.79
C VAL A 306 -25.31 11.04 -0.33
N PHE A 307 -24.25 10.28 -0.25
CA PHE A 307 -24.04 9.12 -1.13
C PHE A 307 -23.41 7.97 -0.35
N SER A 308 -23.37 6.77 -0.95
CA SER A 308 -22.78 5.58 -0.35
C SER A 308 -21.48 5.23 -1.04
N THR A 309 -20.48 4.87 -0.25
CA THR A 309 -19.24 4.24 -0.74
C THR A 309 -19.42 2.73 -0.85
N PRO A 310 -18.69 2.05 -1.74
CA PRO A 310 -18.79 0.59 -1.90
C PRO A 310 -18.44 -0.20 -0.63
N THR A 311 -17.54 0.38 0.19
CA THR A 311 -17.09 -0.19 1.46
C THR A 311 -17.09 0.89 2.54
N GLU A 312 -17.07 0.48 3.81
CA GLU A 312 -16.90 1.42 4.90
C GLU A 312 -15.47 1.97 4.92
N LEU A 313 -15.35 3.29 4.86
CA LEU A 313 -14.05 3.97 4.88
C LEU A 313 -13.38 3.84 6.24
N ARG A 314 -12.06 3.81 6.22
CA ARG A 314 -11.22 3.75 7.42
C ARG A 314 -11.47 4.91 8.38
N ALA A 315 -11.54 6.12 7.86
CA ALA A 315 -11.64 7.36 8.61
C ALA A 315 -12.56 8.36 7.91
N LEU A 316 -12.75 9.52 8.51
CA LEU A 316 -13.38 10.66 7.85
C LEU A 316 -12.58 11.02 6.59
N PRO A 317 -13.17 11.01 5.39
CA PRO A 317 -12.44 11.29 4.17
C PRO A 317 -12.24 12.79 3.94
N THR A 318 -11.23 13.12 3.17
CA THR A 318 -11.19 14.35 2.38
C THR A 318 -11.89 14.10 1.05
N LEU A 319 -12.61 15.11 0.55
CA LEU A 319 -13.31 15.05 -0.73
C LEU A 319 -12.68 16.07 -1.67
N SER A 320 -12.47 15.67 -2.92
CA SER A 320 -12.10 16.57 -4.00
C SER A 320 -12.84 16.21 -5.28
N GLU A 321 -13.02 17.18 -6.16
CA GLU A 321 -13.75 17.01 -7.41
C GLU A 321 -13.03 17.70 -8.57
N THR A 322 -13.36 17.26 -9.78
CA THR A 322 -12.94 17.91 -11.03
C THR A 322 -14.14 17.92 -11.97
N ASN A 323 -14.50 19.11 -12.47
CA ASN A 323 -15.60 19.37 -13.39
C ASN A 323 -16.99 19.01 -12.85
N LEU A 324 -17.19 18.99 -11.54
CA LEU A 324 -18.49 18.73 -10.94
C LEU A 324 -19.34 20.00 -10.97
N THR A 325 -20.56 19.88 -11.47
CA THR A 325 -21.51 20.96 -11.70
C THR A 325 -22.81 20.66 -10.97
N MET A 326 -23.44 21.67 -10.39
CA MET A 326 -24.75 21.60 -9.79
C MET A 326 -25.84 21.99 -10.79
N SER A 327 -27.10 21.66 -10.51
CA SER A 327 -28.26 22.01 -11.37
C SER A 327 -28.22 23.44 -11.84
N GLY A 328 -28.49 23.65 -13.14
CA GLY A 328 -28.47 24.96 -13.77
C GLY A 328 -27.10 25.35 -14.35
N GLY A 329 -26.12 24.42 -14.43
CA GLY A 329 -24.79 24.69 -14.95
C GLY A 329 -23.94 25.52 -14.00
N VAL A 330 -24.09 25.30 -12.70
CA VAL A 330 -23.40 26.05 -11.66
C VAL A 330 -22.21 25.23 -11.13
N ASP A 331 -21.01 25.76 -11.29
CA ASP A 331 -19.79 25.09 -10.83
C ASP A 331 -19.74 24.97 -9.30
N VAL A 332 -19.18 23.85 -8.84
CA VAL A 332 -18.85 23.67 -7.43
C VAL A 332 -17.64 24.53 -7.10
N SER A 333 -17.78 25.43 -6.14
CA SER A 333 -16.67 26.30 -5.69
C SER A 333 -15.93 25.72 -4.50
N SER A 334 -16.59 24.89 -3.68
CA SER A 334 -15.97 24.20 -2.55
C SER A 334 -16.87 23.06 -2.03
N ILE A 335 -16.25 22.12 -1.34
CA ILE A 335 -16.91 21.06 -0.57
C ILE A 335 -16.72 21.33 0.91
N SER A 336 -17.79 21.21 1.71
CA SER A 336 -17.75 21.49 3.15
C SER A 336 -18.62 20.52 3.95
N GLY A 337 -18.54 20.57 5.27
CA GLY A 337 -19.41 19.82 6.18
C GLY A 337 -19.32 18.30 6.02
N VAL A 338 -18.14 17.77 5.62
CA VAL A 338 -17.95 16.34 5.38
C VAL A 338 -18.14 15.56 6.67
N GLN A 339 -19.01 14.55 6.65
CA GLN A 339 -19.26 13.64 7.77
C GLN A 339 -19.29 12.21 7.28
N LYS A 340 -18.61 11.34 8.00
CA LYS A 340 -18.71 9.89 7.81
C LYS A 340 -19.89 9.39 8.63
N LEU A 341 -20.87 8.78 7.98
CA LEU A 341 -22.02 8.14 8.61
C LEU A 341 -21.82 6.61 8.61
N ASN A 342 -22.54 5.92 9.48
CA ASN A 342 -22.49 4.46 9.54
C ASN A 342 -22.96 3.81 8.23
N GLY A 343 -22.41 2.63 7.89
CA GLY A 343 -22.79 1.86 6.71
C GLY A 343 -22.25 2.44 5.39
N GLY A 344 -21.07 3.03 5.42
CA GLY A 344 -20.40 3.52 4.20
C GLY A 344 -21.03 4.76 3.59
N ARG A 345 -21.82 5.51 4.34
CA ARG A 345 -22.45 6.75 3.86
C ARG A 345 -21.61 7.97 4.20
N ILE A 346 -21.57 8.91 3.25
CA ILE A 346 -20.89 10.20 3.39
C ILE A 346 -21.93 11.30 3.21
N PHE A 347 -22.01 12.21 4.20
CA PHE A 347 -22.71 13.47 4.09
C PHE A 347 -21.70 14.58 3.78
N PHE A 348 -22.09 15.52 2.92
CA PHE A 348 -21.27 16.68 2.57
C PHE A 348 -22.12 17.77 1.94
N ALA A 349 -21.59 18.98 1.85
CA ALA A 349 -22.22 20.09 1.18
C ALA A 349 -21.39 20.56 -0.02
N LEU A 350 -22.04 20.76 -1.15
CA LEU A 350 -21.50 21.43 -2.32
C LEU A 350 -21.89 22.90 -2.27
N ASN A 351 -20.91 23.78 -2.41
CA ASN A 351 -21.14 25.24 -2.36
C ASN A 351 -20.90 25.85 -3.74
N SER A 352 -21.63 26.89 -4.05
CA SER A 352 -21.46 27.77 -5.21
C SER A 352 -20.91 29.12 -4.79
N ALA A 353 -20.10 29.73 -5.66
CA ALA A 353 -19.66 31.13 -5.49
C ALA A 353 -20.81 32.16 -5.62
N THR A 354 -21.89 31.75 -6.24
CA THR A 354 -23.11 32.59 -6.43
C THR A 354 -24.28 31.99 -5.64
N SER A 355 -25.44 32.65 -5.67
CA SER A 355 -26.66 32.21 -4.96
C SER A 355 -27.77 31.79 -5.93
N PRO A 356 -27.57 30.73 -6.74
CA PRO A 356 -28.50 30.36 -7.82
C PRO A 356 -29.68 29.51 -7.36
N PHE A 357 -29.69 29.03 -6.10
CA PHE A 357 -30.65 28.00 -5.68
C PHE A 357 -31.84 28.54 -4.95
N THR A 358 -32.97 27.86 -5.12
CA THR A 358 -34.16 28.02 -4.27
C THR A 358 -34.01 27.12 -3.05
N VAL A 359 -34.07 27.69 -1.85
CA VAL A 359 -34.05 26.94 -0.60
C VAL A 359 -35.28 26.02 -0.55
N GLY A 360 -35.06 24.76 -0.15
CA GLY A 360 -36.10 23.73 -0.12
C GLY A 360 -36.20 22.90 -1.39
N ALA A 361 -35.55 23.30 -2.49
CA ALA A 361 -35.56 22.53 -3.71
C ALA A 361 -34.56 21.37 -3.66
N ILE A 362 -34.87 20.28 -4.39
CA ILE A 362 -33.96 19.17 -4.64
C ILE A 362 -33.27 19.38 -5.98
N ASN A 363 -31.96 19.34 -5.98
CA ASN A 363 -31.12 19.48 -7.15
C ASN A 363 -30.20 18.27 -7.31
N GLN A 364 -29.50 18.23 -8.45
CA GLN A 364 -28.52 17.19 -8.76
C GLN A 364 -27.13 17.80 -8.90
N ALA A 365 -26.10 16.99 -8.59
CA ALA A 365 -24.72 17.25 -8.98
C ALA A 365 -24.35 16.26 -10.09
N TYR A 366 -23.73 16.76 -11.15
CA TYR A 366 -23.38 16.00 -12.34
C TYR A 366 -22.12 16.57 -12.99
N TRP A 367 -21.51 15.84 -13.92
CA TRP A 367 -20.40 16.34 -14.71
C TRP A 367 -20.91 16.93 -16.02
N ASP A 368 -20.41 18.08 -16.39
CA ASP A 368 -20.79 18.76 -17.65
C ASP A 368 -19.71 18.65 -18.73
N GLN A 369 -18.52 18.16 -18.40
CA GLN A 369 -17.43 17.93 -19.34
C GLN A 369 -17.46 16.51 -19.92
N THR A 370 -16.87 16.33 -21.12
CA THR A 370 -16.80 15.04 -21.80
C THR A 370 -15.75 14.10 -21.22
N SER A 371 -14.73 14.64 -20.52
CA SER A 371 -13.61 13.89 -19.95
C SER A 371 -12.99 14.59 -18.75
N GLY A 372 -12.14 13.90 -18.02
CA GLY A 372 -11.44 14.43 -16.86
C GLY A 372 -12.31 14.57 -15.60
N ASN A 373 -13.49 13.99 -15.61
CA ASN A 373 -14.51 14.10 -14.56
C ASN A 373 -14.20 13.15 -13.41
N THR A 374 -13.94 13.69 -12.22
CA THR A 374 -13.68 12.85 -11.04
C THR A 374 -14.34 13.41 -9.78
N PHE A 375 -14.62 12.52 -8.86
CA PHE A 375 -14.96 12.83 -7.48
C PHE A 375 -14.23 11.82 -6.59
N ASP A 376 -13.26 12.30 -5.84
CA ASP A 376 -12.38 11.49 -5.03
C ASP A 376 -12.79 11.53 -3.56
N VAL A 377 -12.87 10.36 -2.97
CA VAL A 377 -13.14 10.15 -1.54
C VAL A 377 -11.87 9.51 -0.95
N ASN A 378 -11.08 10.31 -0.22
CA ASN A 378 -9.75 9.92 0.23
C ASN A 378 -9.69 9.80 1.75
N ALA A 379 -9.51 8.58 2.26
CA ALA A 379 -9.32 8.23 3.66
C ALA A 379 -7.98 7.50 3.90
N GLU A 380 -6.97 7.74 3.08
CA GLU A 380 -5.63 7.09 3.16
C GLU A 380 -4.91 7.32 4.49
N LEU A 381 -3.96 6.39 4.80
CA LEU A 381 -3.06 6.44 5.95
C LEU A 381 -1.92 7.45 5.75
#